data_fd45a2747dadb94f431ac492e635330a
#
_entry.id   fd45a2747dadb94f431ac492e635330a
#
_cell.length_a   1.000
_cell.length_b   1.000
_cell.length_c   1.000
_cell.angle_alpha   90.00
_cell.angle_beta   90.00
_cell.angle_gamma   90.00
#
_symmetry.space_group_name_H-M   'P 1'
#
loop_
_entity.id
_entity.type
_entity.pdbx_description
1 polymer ?
#
loop_
_entity_poly.entity_id
_entity_poly.type
_entity_poly.pdbx_seq_one_letter_code
_entity_poly.pdbx_strand_id
1 'polypeptide(L)'
;MRDVDARIGDDGPVLEDWIAAAKTELGIDLDVDVPGLLDMTREVAHGVARPAAPLTAFLVGYAAASAGGGPEAVAEANRKAAQLALRWAAERSEELSE
;
A
#
# COMPACT_ATOMS: atom_id res chain seq x y z
N MET A 1 11.11 25.18 9.15
CA MET A 1 10.97 24.74 8.62
C MET A 1 11.48 23.68 8.44
N ARG A 2 11.58 23.13 8.25
CA ARG A 2 11.95 22.17 8.19
C ARG A 2 12.42 21.80 7.12
N ASP A 3 13.03 21.64 6.79
CA ASP A 3 13.57 21.41 5.82
C ASP A 3 13.35 20.26 5.38
N VAL A 4 13.00 20.14 5.23
CA VAL A 4 12.61 19.18 4.83
C VAL A 4 13.19 18.43 3.99
N ASP A 5 13.94 18.70 3.65
CA ASP A 5 14.56 18.10 2.86
C ASP A 5 14.33 16.89 2.83
N ALA A 6 13.79 16.88 3.30
CA ALA A 6 13.42 15.91 3.13
C ALA A 6 13.99 14.77 2.92
N ARG A 7 14.58 14.43 3.53
CA ARG A 7 15.10 13.39 3.47
C ARG A 7 14.17 12.35 3.59
N ILE A 8 14.13 11.39 2.81
CA ILE A 8 13.25 10.35 2.85
C ILE A 8 13.16 9.67 4.15
N GLY A 9 14.18 9.46 4.83
CA GLY A 9 14.13 8.82 6.11
C GLY A 9 13.41 9.61 7.16
N ASP A 10 13.21 10.88 6.91
CA ASP A 10 12.59 11.75 7.87
C ASP A 10 11.09 11.63 7.93
N ASP A 11 10.51 10.92 6.96
CA ASP A 11 9.07 10.75 6.95
C ASP A 11 8.59 9.69 7.94
N GLY A 12 9.50 8.85 8.41
CA GLY A 12 9.10 7.75 9.29
C GLY A 12 8.33 8.17 10.52
N PRO A 13 8.85 9.11 11.32
CA PRO A 13 8.12 9.52 12.51
C PRO A 13 6.78 10.19 12.20
N VAL A 14 6.73 10.94 11.12
CA VAL A 14 5.48 11.58 10.72
C VAL A 14 4.45 10.53 10.34
N LEU A 15 4.86 9.52 9.59
CA LEU A 15 3.95 8.47 9.19
C LEU A 15 3.47 7.67 10.38
N GLU A 16 4.36 7.38 11.30
CA GLU A 16 3.98 6.65 12.50
C GLU A 16 2.96 7.41 13.31
N ASP A 17 3.18 8.69 13.50
CA ASP A 17 2.26 9.52 14.26
C ASP A 17 0.92 9.63 13.58
N TRP A 18 0.94 9.81 12.27
CA TRP A 18 -0.29 9.92 11.50
C TRP A 18 -1.10 8.62 11.57
N ILE A 19 -0.42 7.48 11.38
CA ILE A 19 -1.09 6.18 11.42
C ILE A 19 -1.73 5.96 12.78
N ALA A 20 -1.03 6.32 13.86
CA ALA A 20 -1.58 6.16 15.20
C ALA A 20 -2.83 7.02 15.36
N ALA A 21 -2.78 8.26 14.89
CA ALA A 21 -3.91 9.17 14.98
C ALA A 21 -5.09 8.64 14.16
N ALA A 22 -4.82 8.14 12.96
CA ALA A 22 -5.86 7.62 12.10
C ALA A 22 -6.52 6.38 12.69
N LYS A 23 -5.72 5.50 13.27
CA LYS A 23 -6.25 4.31 13.91
C LYS A 23 -7.19 4.70 15.05
N THR A 24 -6.78 5.67 15.84
CA THR A 24 -7.61 6.14 16.94
C THR A 24 -8.92 6.74 16.42
N GLU A 25 -8.80 7.58 15.41
CA GLU A 25 -9.97 8.25 14.86
C GLU A 25 -10.94 7.24 14.25
N LEU A 26 -10.42 6.22 13.60
CA LEU A 26 -11.25 5.22 12.93
C LEU A 26 -11.67 4.08 13.84
N GLY A 27 -11.17 4.06 15.05
CA GLY A 27 -11.55 3.05 16.04
C GLY A 27 -11.01 1.66 15.70
N ILE A 28 -9.84 1.58 15.11
CA ILE A 28 -9.26 0.29 14.78
C ILE A 28 -7.92 0.13 15.46
N ASP A 29 -7.53 -1.12 15.64
CA ASP A 29 -6.28 -1.44 16.30
C ASP A 29 -5.59 -2.51 15.47
N LEU A 30 -4.78 -2.08 14.54
CA LEU A 30 -4.14 -2.98 13.59
C LEU A 30 -2.68 -2.61 13.46
N ASP A 31 -1.82 -3.63 13.47
CA ASP A 31 -0.43 -3.41 13.15
C ASP A 31 -0.30 -3.25 11.65
N VAL A 32 0.05 -2.05 11.22
CA VAL A 32 0.16 -1.76 9.81
C VAL A 32 1.59 -2.01 9.35
N ASP A 33 1.75 -2.90 8.40
CA ASP A 33 3.06 -3.15 7.80
C ASP A 33 3.29 -2.06 6.75
N VAL A 34 3.83 -0.94 7.21
CA VAL A 34 4.00 0.23 6.35
C VAL A 34 4.89 -0.08 5.15
N PRO A 35 6.07 -0.69 5.33
CA PRO A 35 6.90 -0.98 4.16
C PRO A 35 6.20 -1.88 3.14
N GLY A 36 5.49 -2.90 3.60
CA GLY A 36 4.80 -3.80 2.70
C GLY A 36 3.69 -3.11 1.93
N LEU A 37 2.94 -2.27 2.63
CA LEU A 37 1.87 -1.52 1.99
C LEU A 37 2.42 -0.54 0.97
N LEU A 38 3.47 0.16 1.32
CA LEU A 38 4.08 1.13 0.40
C LEU A 38 4.69 0.44 -0.82
N ASP A 39 5.29 -0.73 -0.63
CA ASP A 39 5.82 -1.48 -1.76
C ASP A 39 4.70 -1.89 -2.70
N MET A 40 3.60 -2.38 -2.15
CA MET A 40 2.46 -2.77 -2.97
C MET A 40 1.91 -1.59 -3.75
N THR A 41 1.73 -0.45 -3.10
CA THR A 41 1.18 0.72 -3.78
C THR A 41 2.13 1.25 -4.84
N ARG A 42 3.43 1.12 -4.62
CA ARG A 42 4.41 1.53 -5.62
C ARG A 42 4.29 0.65 -6.87
N GLU A 43 4.13 -0.66 -6.68
CA GLU A 43 3.96 -1.56 -7.82
C GLU A 43 2.70 -1.22 -8.59
N VAL A 44 1.63 -0.93 -7.87
CA VAL A 44 0.36 -0.60 -8.53
C VAL A 44 0.47 0.73 -9.27
N ALA A 45 1.09 1.72 -8.64
CA ALA A 45 1.22 3.03 -9.26
C ALA A 45 2.03 2.96 -10.55
N HIS A 46 3.09 2.15 -10.57
CA HIS A 46 3.97 2.03 -11.72
C HIS A 46 3.42 1.07 -12.77
N GLY A 47 2.85 -0.03 -12.34
CA GLY A 47 2.40 -1.07 -13.26
C GLY A 47 1.01 -0.84 -13.82
N VAL A 48 0.19 -0.10 -13.11
CA VAL A 48 -1.19 0.12 -13.52
C VAL A 48 -1.44 1.60 -13.79
N ALA A 49 -1.52 2.39 -12.74
CA ALA A 49 -1.73 3.84 -12.84
C ALA A 49 -1.61 4.42 -11.45
N ARG A 50 -1.14 5.66 -11.36
CA ARG A 50 -0.99 6.30 -10.06
C ARG A 50 -2.25 6.30 -9.23
N PRO A 51 -3.39 6.70 -9.77
CA PRO A 51 -4.61 6.75 -8.94
C PRO A 51 -5.08 5.37 -8.50
N ALA A 52 -4.61 4.30 -9.15
CA ALA A 52 -4.98 2.97 -8.73
C ALA A 52 -4.38 2.59 -7.40
N ALA A 53 -3.27 3.24 -7.01
CA ALA A 53 -2.59 2.87 -5.77
C ALA A 53 -3.48 3.06 -4.53
N PRO A 54 -4.05 4.24 -4.29
CA PRO A 54 -4.90 4.37 -3.11
C PRO A 54 -6.17 3.52 -3.19
N LEU A 55 -6.70 3.31 -4.40
CA LEU A 55 -7.87 2.48 -4.54
C LEU A 55 -7.55 1.03 -4.21
N THR A 56 -6.41 0.56 -4.65
CA THR A 56 -5.99 -0.80 -4.33
C THR A 56 -5.72 -0.96 -2.85
N ALA A 57 -5.14 0.06 -2.21
CA ALA A 57 -4.89 0.01 -0.78
C ALA A 57 -6.20 -0.17 -0.01
N PHE A 58 -7.24 0.53 -0.43
CA PHE A 58 -8.55 0.37 0.19
C PHE A 58 -9.06 -1.06 0.01
N LEU A 59 -8.95 -1.60 -1.20
CA LEU A 59 -9.41 -2.96 -1.47
C LEU A 59 -8.62 -3.99 -0.69
N VAL A 60 -7.33 -3.79 -0.55
CA VAL A 60 -6.49 -4.68 0.24
C VAL A 60 -6.96 -4.68 1.70
N GLY A 61 -7.24 -3.50 2.23
CA GLY A 61 -7.72 -3.42 3.61
C GLY A 61 -9.05 -4.12 3.80
N TYR A 62 -9.95 -3.93 2.85
CA TYR A 62 -11.25 -4.57 2.92
C TYR A 62 -11.11 -6.09 2.84
N ALA A 63 -10.27 -6.55 1.91
CA ALA A 63 -10.07 -8.00 1.75
C ALA A 63 -9.45 -8.61 3.00
N ALA A 64 -8.48 -7.93 3.58
CA ALA A 64 -7.85 -8.44 4.79
C ALA A 64 -8.82 -8.53 5.94
N ALA A 65 -9.66 -7.51 6.10
CA ALA A 65 -10.66 -7.51 7.16
C ALA A 65 -11.66 -8.64 6.96
N SER A 66 -12.06 -8.88 5.70
CA SER A 66 -12.99 -9.95 5.37
C SER A 66 -12.39 -11.33 5.63
N ALA A 67 -11.08 -11.43 5.57
CA ALA A 67 -10.38 -12.70 5.81
C ALA A 67 -10.01 -12.89 7.28
N GLY A 68 -10.61 -12.15 8.17
CA GLY A 68 -10.35 -12.30 9.59
C GLY A 68 -9.54 -11.18 10.21
N GLY A 69 -8.99 -10.32 9.40
CA GLY A 69 -8.17 -9.22 9.87
C GLY A 69 -6.81 -9.68 10.34
N GLY A 70 -6.05 -8.79 10.90
CA GLY A 70 -4.76 -9.13 11.46
C GLY A 70 -3.63 -8.94 10.45
N PRO A 71 -2.41 -8.94 10.97
CA PRO A 71 -1.24 -8.64 10.13
C PRO A 71 -1.01 -9.63 9.02
N GLU A 72 -1.30 -10.89 9.26
CA GLU A 72 -1.05 -11.90 8.23
C GLU A 72 -2.02 -11.77 7.07
N ALA A 73 -3.28 -11.44 7.38
CA ALA A 73 -4.27 -11.25 6.32
C ALA A 73 -3.90 -10.03 5.48
N VAL A 74 -3.39 -8.98 6.13
CA VAL A 74 -2.95 -7.79 5.42
C VAL A 74 -1.76 -8.10 4.51
N ALA A 75 -0.77 -8.84 5.04
CA ALA A 75 0.42 -9.19 4.26
C ALA A 75 0.05 -10.03 3.04
N GLU A 76 -0.86 -10.95 3.23
CA GLU A 76 -1.31 -11.80 2.14
C GLU A 76 -2.02 -11.00 1.07
N ALA A 77 -2.90 -10.10 1.46
CA ALA A 77 -3.62 -9.27 0.50
C ALA A 77 -2.67 -8.32 -0.23
N ASN A 78 -1.70 -7.75 0.49
CA ASN A 78 -0.69 -6.91 -0.15
C ASN A 78 0.09 -7.69 -1.20
N ARG A 79 0.49 -8.91 -0.86
CA ARG A 79 1.28 -9.73 -1.77
C ARG A 79 0.49 -10.06 -3.03
N LYS A 80 -0.77 -10.40 -2.87
CA LYS A 80 -1.62 -10.71 -4.02
C LYS A 80 -1.79 -9.52 -4.93
N ALA A 81 -2.00 -8.35 -4.35
CA ALA A 81 -2.18 -7.14 -5.14
C ALA A 81 -0.90 -6.77 -5.88
N ALA A 82 0.24 -6.90 -5.22
CA ALA A 82 1.52 -6.59 -5.88
C ALA A 82 1.79 -7.55 -7.03
N GLN A 83 1.51 -8.82 -6.82
CA GLN A 83 1.72 -9.81 -7.87
C GLN A 83 0.79 -9.56 -9.06
N LEU A 84 -0.44 -9.17 -8.79
CA LEU A 84 -1.36 -8.83 -9.86
C LEU A 84 -0.85 -7.62 -10.65
N ALA A 85 -0.34 -6.62 -9.95
CA ALA A 85 0.20 -5.44 -10.63
C ALA A 85 1.35 -5.79 -11.55
N LEU A 86 2.22 -6.69 -11.11
CA LEU A 86 3.33 -7.13 -11.94
C LEU A 86 2.86 -7.87 -13.19
N ARG A 87 1.89 -8.75 -13.03
CA ARG A 87 1.32 -9.47 -14.17
C ARG A 87 0.63 -8.52 -15.13
N TRP A 88 -0.10 -7.57 -14.58
CA TRP A 88 -0.80 -6.58 -15.38
C TRP A 88 0.19 -5.80 -16.24
N ALA A 89 1.27 -5.35 -15.63
CA ALA A 89 2.27 -4.59 -16.35
C ALA A 89 2.94 -5.42 -17.45
N ALA A 90 3.22 -6.67 -17.15
CA ALA A 90 3.85 -7.55 -18.13
C ALA A 90 2.92 -7.80 -19.32
N GLU A 91 1.66 -8.03 -19.05
CA GLU A 91 0.68 -8.30 -20.09
C GLU A 91 0.46 -7.09 -20.97
N ARG A 92 0.40 -5.91 -20.36
CA ARG A 92 0.23 -4.70 -21.13
C ARG A 92 1.45 -4.40 -21.98
N SER A 93 2.61 -4.70 -21.45
CA SER A 93 3.83 -4.50 -22.19
C SER A 93 3.87 -5.39 -23.42
N GLU A 94 3.43 -6.62 -23.28
CA GLU A 94 3.35 -7.54 -24.40
C GLU A 94 2.38 -7.05 -25.47
N GLU A 95 1.22 -6.56 -25.02
CA GLU A 95 0.25 -6.03 -25.95
C GLU A 95 0.82 -4.86 -26.75
N LEU A 96 1.52 -3.99 -26.05
CA LEU A 96 2.05 -2.81 -26.72
C LEU A 96 3.22 -3.12 -27.64
N SER A 97 3.89 -4.23 -27.44
CA SER A 97 4.99 -4.58 -28.30
C SER A 97 4.56 -5.25 -29.57
N GLU A 98 3.36 -5.59 -29.71
CA GLU A 98 2.90 -6.15 -30.94
C GLU A 98 2.59 -5.08 -31.94
#